data_d59b5757d5efeec642dfe0939cac5348
#
_entry.id   d59b5757d5efeec642dfe0939cac5348
#
_cell.length_a   1.000
_cell.length_b   1.000
_cell.length_c   1.000
_cell.angle_alpha   90.00
_cell.angle_beta   90.00
_cell.angle_gamma   90.00
#
_symmetry.space_group_name_H-M   'P 1'
#
loop_
_entity.id
_entity.type
_entity.pdbx_description
1 polymer ?
#
loop_
_entity_poly.entity_id
_entity_poly.type
_entity_poly.pdbx_seq_one_letter_code
_entity_poly.pdbx_strand_id
1 'polypeptide(L)'
;MLTDPMCGSGTIPIEAGLIACKIPPGKFRKFFGFERWKDFDGDLFEKIKLECNNSIIDSPVKIHGSDISEQTLQFAKANVAKAGLSEAITLDVSDFRELKSTESNGFIFLNPPYGQRIQPQEIDLLYSMIGTTLKHNFPGSTAWLITSNKESLKHVGLKPKVKYTLFNGALECVLLKYEMYQGTKKQDKA
;
A
#
# COMPACT_ATOMS: atom_id res chain seq x y z
N MET A 1 -3.45 -11.91 3.32
CA MET A 1 -2.47 -11.37 2.35
C MET A 1 -2.71 -9.89 2.15
N LEU A 2 -1.63 -9.10 1.95
CA LEU A 2 -1.70 -7.71 1.50
C LEU A 2 -1.15 -7.62 0.08
N THR A 3 -1.85 -6.93 -0.82
CA THR A 3 -1.44 -6.74 -2.23
C THR A 3 -1.40 -5.25 -2.56
N ASP A 4 -0.29 -4.80 -3.15
CA ASP A 4 -0.17 -3.48 -3.78
C ASP A 4 0.07 -3.67 -5.28
N PRO A 5 -0.97 -3.53 -6.13
CA PRO A 5 -0.88 -3.84 -7.55
C PRO A 5 -0.31 -2.71 -8.41
N MET A 6 0.08 -1.60 -7.78
CA MET A 6 0.71 -0.43 -8.42
C MET A 6 1.83 0.08 -7.52
N CYS A 7 2.71 -0.84 -7.07
CA CYS A 7 3.62 -0.63 -5.96
C CYS A 7 4.74 0.39 -6.24
N GLY A 8 4.95 0.74 -7.50
CA GLY A 8 6.02 1.67 -7.86
C GLY A 8 7.38 1.19 -7.35
N SER A 9 8.06 2.03 -6.59
CA SER A 9 9.35 1.70 -5.95
C SER A 9 9.25 0.83 -4.68
N GLY A 10 8.05 0.33 -4.36
CA GLY A 10 7.81 -0.61 -3.25
C GLY A 10 7.54 0.03 -1.89
N THR A 11 7.20 1.32 -1.83
CA THR A 11 7.02 2.03 -0.55
C THR A 11 5.97 1.36 0.34
N ILE A 12 4.76 1.12 -0.17
CA ILE A 12 3.67 0.53 0.62
C ILE A 12 3.98 -0.92 1.03
N PRO A 13 4.44 -1.82 0.14
CA PRO A 13 4.87 -3.15 0.53
C PRO A 13 5.97 -3.16 1.59
N ILE A 14 6.96 -2.27 1.48
CA ILE A 14 8.06 -2.16 2.46
C ILE A 14 7.53 -1.72 3.82
N GLU A 15 6.75 -0.64 3.89
CA GLU A 15 6.18 -0.17 5.16
C GLU A 15 5.27 -1.24 5.81
N ALA A 16 4.48 -1.94 4.99
CA ALA A 16 3.67 -3.06 5.47
C ALA A 16 4.55 -4.20 6.04
N GLY A 17 5.66 -4.51 5.36
CA GLY A 17 6.64 -5.51 5.82
C GLY A 17 7.33 -5.10 7.11
N LEU A 18 7.76 -3.84 7.22
CA LEU A 18 8.37 -3.31 8.45
C LEU A 18 7.41 -3.43 9.64
N ILE A 19 6.14 -3.08 9.45
CA ILE A 19 5.10 -3.20 10.48
C ILE A 19 4.85 -4.67 10.84
N ALA A 20 4.68 -5.53 9.84
CA ALA A 20 4.39 -6.95 10.05
C ALA A 20 5.54 -7.68 10.78
N CYS A 21 6.77 -7.37 10.43
CA CYS A 21 7.97 -7.92 11.06
C CYS A 21 8.34 -7.22 12.38
N LYS A 22 7.58 -6.23 12.82
CA LYS A 22 7.89 -5.37 13.99
C LYS A 22 9.28 -4.72 13.91
N ILE A 23 9.70 -4.38 12.71
CA ILE A 23 10.95 -3.65 12.50
C ILE A 23 10.73 -2.20 12.89
N PRO A 24 11.51 -1.65 13.83
CA PRO A 24 11.28 -0.30 14.34
C PRO A 24 11.52 0.76 13.27
N PRO A 25 10.69 1.81 13.23
CA PRO A 25 10.92 2.94 12.35
C PRO A 25 12.29 3.56 12.62
N GLY A 26 13.01 3.83 11.57
CA GLY A 26 14.35 4.40 11.70
C GLY A 26 15.46 3.41 12.05
N LYS A 27 15.22 2.08 12.06
CA LYS A 27 16.26 1.05 12.27
C LYS A 27 17.52 1.30 11.42
N PHE A 28 17.33 1.78 10.21
CA PHE A 28 18.41 2.03 9.25
C PHE A 28 19.03 3.44 9.36
N ARG A 29 18.53 4.27 10.29
CA ARG A 29 19.11 5.58 10.57
C ARG A 29 20.32 5.45 11.47
N LYS A 30 21.37 6.16 11.09
CA LYS A 30 22.61 6.24 11.91
C LYS A 30 22.51 7.29 13.00
N PHE A 31 21.64 8.29 12.84
CA PHE A 31 21.56 9.46 13.72
C PHE A 31 20.15 10.06 13.68
N PHE A 32 19.65 10.49 14.83
CA PHE A 32 18.39 11.22 14.98
C PHE A 32 18.64 12.65 15.47
N GLY A 33 17.83 13.61 15.00
CA GLY A 33 17.97 15.01 15.37
C GLY A 33 17.82 15.26 16.88
N PHE A 34 16.96 14.47 17.56
CA PHE A 34 16.74 14.60 19.01
C PHE A 34 17.95 14.18 19.87
N GLU A 35 18.93 13.43 19.33
CA GLU A 35 20.16 13.08 20.04
C GLU A 35 21.02 14.32 20.37
N ARG A 36 20.70 15.49 19.78
CA ARG A 36 21.31 16.78 20.06
C ARG A 36 20.55 17.62 21.09
N TRP A 37 19.42 17.14 21.59
CA TRP A 37 18.66 17.88 22.58
C TRP A 37 19.38 17.85 23.94
N LYS A 38 19.22 18.93 24.73
CA LYS A 38 19.93 19.06 25.99
C LYS A 38 19.53 18.04 27.06
N ASP A 39 18.30 17.54 26.95
CA ASP A 39 17.67 16.57 27.83
C ASP A 39 17.63 15.17 27.23
N PHE A 40 18.46 14.89 26.20
CA PHE A 40 18.54 13.58 25.59
C PHE A 40 19.16 12.56 26.55
N ASP A 41 18.40 11.53 26.85
CA ASP A 41 18.83 10.38 27.65
C ASP A 41 19.32 9.26 26.73
N GLY A 42 20.64 9.16 26.58
CA GLY A 42 21.28 8.17 25.72
C GLY A 42 21.10 6.74 26.22
N ASP A 43 21.12 6.53 27.54
CA ASP A 43 21.00 5.18 28.12
C ASP A 43 19.58 4.65 27.93
N LEU A 44 18.56 5.50 28.11
CA LEU A 44 17.16 5.17 27.83
C LEU A 44 16.97 4.87 26.33
N PHE A 45 17.58 5.67 25.46
CA PHE A 45 17.47 5.45 24.02
C PHE A 45 18.04 4.13 23.57
N GLU A 46 19.26 3.77 24.02
CA GLU A 46 19.88 2.50 23.68
C GLU A 46 19.11 1.31 24.28
N LYS A 47 18.53 1.44 25.46
CA LYS A 47 17.64 0.44 26.05
C LYS A 47 16.41 0.20 25.18
N ILE A 48 15.71 1.26 24.77
CA ILE A 48 14.51 1.17 23.91
C ILE A 48 14.88 0.56 22.56
N LYS A 49 16.00 0.98 21.97
CA LYS A 49 16.50 0.46 20.70
C LYS A 49 16.80 -1.05 20.76
N LEU A 50 17.37 -1.50 21.86
CA LEU A 50 17.61 -2.92 22.10
C LEU A 50 16.29 -3.70 22.23
N GLU A 51 15.34 -3.22 23.02
CA GLU A 51 14.02 -3.83 23.19
C GLU A 51 13.28 -3.92 21.85
N CYS A 52 13.29 -2.85 21.04
CA CYS A 52 12.70 -2.84 19.71
C CYS A 52 13.37 -3.86 18.77
N ASN A 53 14.71 -3.94 18.79
CA ASN A 53 15.42 -4.90 17.95
C ASN A 53 15.13 -6.37 18.35
N ASN A 54 14.99 -6.64 19.66
CA ASN A 54 14.63 -7.97 20.17
C ASN A 54 13.16 -8.35 19.87
N SER A 55 12.33 -7.38 19.48
CA SER A 55 10.91 -7.60 19.13
C SER A 55 10.72 -7.98 17.67
N ILE A 56 11.77 -7.94 16.85
CA ILE A 56 11.68 -8.25 15.41
C ILE A 56 11.35 -9.72 15.23
N ILE A 57 10.40 -9.99 14.35
CA ILE A 57 9.93 -11.35 14.02
C ILE A 57 9.88 -11.54 12.50
N ASP A 58 9.80 -12.79 12.06
CA ASP A 58 9.47 -13.11 10.68
C ASP A 58 8.05 -12.66 10.34
N SER A 59 7.80 -12.27 9.09
CA SER A 59 6.49 -11.78 8.70
C SER A 59 5.41 -12.85 8.84
N PRO A 60 4.36 -12.60 9.64
CA PRO A 60 3.23 -13.52 9.78
C PRO A 60 2.25 -13.41 8.60
N VAL A 61 2.46 -12.46 7.69
CA VAL A 61 1.57 -12.20 6.55
C VAL A 61 2.34 -12.21 5.25
N LYS A 62 1.69 -12.67 4.18
CA LYS A 62 2.21 -12.58 2.83
C LYS A 62 1.95 -11.19 2.28
N ILE A 63 2.97 -10.56 1.73
CA ILE A 63 2.90 -9.25 1.10
C ILE A 63 3.31 -9.41 -0.36
N HIS A 64 2.46 -8.92 -1.25
CA HIS A 64 2.69 -8.97 -2.69
C HIS A 64 2.62 -7.56 -3.26
N GLY A 65 3.65 -7.16 -4.01
CA GLY A 65 3.69 -5.94 -4.79
C GLY A 65 3.79 -6.27 -6.27
N SER A 66 3.10 -5.52 -7.11
CA SER A 66 3.30 -5.60 -8.56
C SER A 66 3.25 -4.21 -9.21
N ASP A 67 3.87 -4.12 -10.35
CA ASP A 67 3.83 -2.93 -11.20
C ASP A 67 3.91 -3.38 -12.66
N ILE A 68 3.30 -2.62 -13.56
CA ILE A 68 3.36 -2.90 -15.00
C ILE A 68 4.75 -2.59 -15.58
N SER A 69 5.49 -1.71 -14.93
CA SER A 69 6.84 -1.28 -15.35
C SER A 69 7.91 -2.17 -14.72
N GLU A 70 8.55 -2.99 -15.55
CA GLU A 70 9.70 -3.79 -15.13
C GLU A 70 10.82 -2.92 -14.55
N GLN A 71 11.12 -1.79 -15.18
CA GLN A 71 12.15 -0.86 -14.70
C GLN A 71 11.85 -0.34 -13.29
N THR A 72 10.59 0.04 -13.03
CA THR A 72 10.16 0.50 -11.73
C THR A 72 10.27 -0.60 -10.69
N LEU A 73 9.91 -1.83 -11.07
CA LEU A 73 9.97 -2.98 -10.18
C LEU A 73 11.40 -3.38 -9.80
N GLN A 74 12.38 -3.14 -10.66
CA GLN A 74 13.79 -3.33 -10.30
C GLN A 74 14.20 -2.42 -9.14
N PHE A 75 13.73 -1.17 -9.11
CA PHE A 75 13.96 -0.29 -7.96
C PHE A 75 13.25 -0.82 -6.70
N ALA A 76 12.01 -1.32 -6.84
CA ALA A 76 11.30 -1.93 -5.72
C ALA A 76 12.08 -3.12 -5.14
N LYS A 77 12.58 -4.03 -5.98
CA LYS A 77 13.40 -5.18 -5.56
C LYS A 77 14.65 -4.74 -4.80
N ALA A 78 15.36 -3.73 -5.30
CA ALA A 78 16.53 -3.18 -4.63
C ALA A 78 16.18 -2.55 -3.27
N ASN A 79 15.06 -1.85 -3.17
CA ASN A 79 14.59 -1.23 -1.93
C ASN A 79 14.14 -2.27 -0.91
N VAL A 80 13.41 -3.32 -1.32
CA VAL A 80 12.99 -4.45 -0.48
C VAL A 80 14.22 -5.17 0.09
N ALA A 81 15.23 -5.43 -0.76
CA ALA A 81 16.47 -6.06 -0.31
C ALA A 81 17.23 -5.19 0.71
N LYS A 82 17.32 -3.87 0.48
CA LYS A 82 17.93 -2.93 1.45
C LYS A 82 17.18 -2.88 2.78
N ALA A 83 15.86 -3.06 2.74
CA ALA A 83 15.03 -3.12 3.95
C ALA A 83 15.12 -4.47 4.68
N GLY A 84 15.80 -5.47 4.10
CA GLY A 84 15.90 -6.82 4.67
C GLY A 84 14.59 -7.60 4.64
N LEU A 85 13.70 -7.32 3.64
CA LEU A 85 12.35 -7.87 3.56
C LEU A 85 12.14 -8.82 2.37
N SER A 86 13.22 -9.33 1.76
CA SER A 86 13.15 -10.19 0.56
C SER A 86 12.35 -11.48 0.78
N GLU A 87 12.35 -12.02 2.01
CA GLU A 87 11.58 -13.22 2.37
C GLU A 87 10.09 -12.91 2.69
N ALA A 88 9.79 -11.65 3.06
CA ALA A 88 8.45 -11.23 3.46
C ALA A 88 7.63 -10.69 2.29
N ILE A 89 8.29 -10.20 1.23
CA ILE A 89 7.65 -9.48 0.12
C ILE A 89 8.00 -10.16 -1.20
N THR A 90 6.95 -10.55 -1.93
CA THR A 90 7.05 -11.03 -3.33
C THR A 90 6.76 -9.86 -4.28
N LEU A 91 7.55 -9.75 -5.36
CA LEU A 91 7.41 -8.68 -6.35
C LEU A 91 7.37 -9.26 -7.77
N ASP A 92 6.30 -8.94 -8.53
CA ASP A 92 6.08 -9.43 -9.89
C ASP A 92 5.72 -8.30 -10.86
N VAL A 93 6.24 -8.40 -12.11
CA VAL A 93 5.77 -7.55 -13.21
C VAL A 93 4.40 -8.05 -13.64
N SER A 94 3.37 -7.27 -13.43
CA SER A 94 2.00 -7.67 -13.79
C SER A 94 1.11 -6.46 -14.02
N ASP A 95 0.18 -6.60 -14.96
CA ASP A 95 -0.93 -5.67 -15.11
C ASP A 95 -1.99 -5.96 -14.04
N PHE A 96 -2.48 -4.94 -13.36
CA PHE A 96 -3.51 -5.09 -12.34
C PHE A 96 -4.76 -5.83 -12.85
N ARG A 97 -5.09 -5.66 -14.12
CA ARG A 97 -6.23 -6.35 -14.76
C ARG A 97 -6.13 -7.87 -14.74
N GLU A 98 -4.91 -8.40 -14.70
CA GLU A 98 -4.62 -9.85 -14.73
C GLU A 98 -4.56 -10.45 -13.33
N LEU A 99 -4.36 -9.63 -12.30
CA LEU A 99 -4.31 -10.08 -10.93
C LEU A 99 -5.68 -10.55 -10.44
N LYS A 100 -5.66 -11.61 -9.66
CA LYS A 100 -6.86 -12.17 -9.00
C LYS A 100 -6.57 -12.44 -7.55
N SER A 101 -7.58 -12.31 -6.72
CA SER A 101 -7.47 -12.72 -5.32
C SER A 101 -7.24 -14.23 -5.24
N THR A 102 -6.18 -14.62 -4.53
CA THR A 102 -5.89 -16.02 -4.20
C THR A 102 -6.48 -16.41 -2.84
N GLU A 103 -6.95 -15.45 -2.05
CA GLU A 103 -7.47 -15.65 -0.70
C GLU A 103 -8.74 -14.79 -0.52
N SER A 104 -9.75 -15.37 0.15
CA SER A 104 -10.86 -14.58 0.66
C SER A 104 -10.37 -13.66 1.81
N ASN A 105 -10.89 -12.43 1.87
CA ASN A 105 -10.53 -11.43 2.88
C ASN A 105 -9.11 -10.83 2.77
N GLY A 106 -8.55 -10.77 1.56
CA GLY A 106 -7.30 -10.04 1.30
C GLY A 106 -7.46 -8.51 1.47
N PHE A 107 -6.33 -7.84 1.72
CA PHE A 107 -6.23 -6.38 1.68
C PHE A 107 -5.51 -5.94 0.42
N ILE A 108 -6.09 -4.95 -0.27
CA ILE A 108 -5.48 -4.32 -1.45
C ILE A 108 -5.20 -2.86 -1.11
N PHE A 109 -3.99 -2.42 -1.32
CA PHE A 109 -3.61 -1.01 -1.23
C PHE A 109 -3.27 -0.47 -2.60
N LEU A 110 -3.83 0.68 -2.96
CA LEU A 110 -3.67 1.30 -4.27
C LEU A 110 -3.23 2.76 -4.10
N ASN A 111 -2.10 3.08 -4.69
CA ASN A 111 -1.61 4.44 -4.84
C ASN A 111 -1.36 4.74 -6.33
N PRO A 112 -2.43 4.85 -7.14
CA PRO A 112 -2.31 5.07 -8.57
C PRO A 112 -1.65 6.42 -8.87
N PRO A 113 -1.05 6.60 -10.05
CA PRO A 113 -0.48 7.88 -10.45
C PRO A 113 -1.54 8.99 -10.46
N TYR A 114 -1.20 10.18 -9.95
CA TYR A 114 -2.14 11.30 -9.77
C TYR A 114 -2.31 12.20 -10.98
N GLY A 115 -1.66 11.91 -12.08
CA GLY A 115 -1.96 12.55 -13.37
C GLY A 115 -1.20 13.80 -13.74
N GLN A 116 -0.14 14.22 -13.04
CA GLN A 116 0.70 15.33 -13.50
C GLN A 116 1.42 15.06 -14.84
N ARG A 117 1.46 13.78 -15.29
CA ARG A 117 2.13 13.33 -16.52
C ARG A 117 1.23 12.48 -17.42
N ILE A 118 -0.06 12.36 -17.10
CA ILE A 118 -1.03 11.51 -17.80
C ILE A 118 -2.18 12.39 -18.27
N GLN A 119 -2.69 12.16 -19.47
CA GLN A 119 -3.84 12.91 -19.99
C GLN A 119 -5.10 12.64 -19.12
N PRO A 120 -5.97 13.64 -18.90
CA PRO A 120 -7.16 13.49 -18.05
C PRO A 120 -8.03 12.28 -18.42
N GLN A 121 -8.24 12.03 -19.72
CA GLN A 121 -9.02 10.89 -20.19
C GLN A 121 -8.38 9.53 -19.85
N GLU A 122 -7.07 9.43 -19.91
CA GLU A 122 -6.34 8.20 -19.53
C GLU A 122 -6.45 7.92 -18.03
N ILE A 123 -6.52 8.99 -17.21
CA ILE A 123 -6.72 8.86 -15.77
C ILE A 123 -8.13 8.35 -15.46
N ASP A 124 -9.15 8.89 -16.11
CA ASP A 124 -10.54 8.44 -15.93
C ASP A 124 -10.69 6.97 -16.32
N LEU A 125 -10.04 6.54 -17.42
CA LEU A 125 -9.97 5.13 -17.82
C LEU A 125 -9.24 4.26 -16.79
N LEU A 126 -8.13 4.75 -16.23
CA LEU A 126 -7.40 4.06 -15.16
C LEU A 126 -8.29 3.82 -13.93
N TYR A 127 -9.02 4.84 -13.47
CA TYR A 127 -9.91 4.70 -12.31
C TYR A 127 -11.11 3.79 -12.59
N SER A 128 -11.64 3.82 -13.81
CA SER A 128 -12.68 2.87 -14.24
C SER A 128 -12.15 1.44 -14.26
N MET A 129 -10.95 1.23 -14.76
CA MET A 129 -10.26 -0.06 -14.75
C MET A 129 -10.03 -0.54 -13.31
N ILE A 130 -9.55 0.31 -12.42
CA ILE A 130 -9.35 -0.03 -11.00
C ILE A 130 -10.65 -0.55 -10.39
N GLY A 131 -11.74 0.17 -10.54
CA GLY A 131 -13.03 -0.23 -9.97
C GLY A 131 -13.56 -1.55 -10.55
N THR A 132 -13.41 -1.73 -11.85
CA THR A 132 -13.82 -2.96 -12.56
C THR A 132 -13.00 -4.16 -12.08
N THR A 133 -11.69 -4.02 -12.01
CA THR A 133 -10.78 -5.08 -11.56
C THR A 133 -11.04 -5.46 -10.10
N LEU A 134 -11.18 -4.48 -9.21
CA LEU A 134 -11.53 -4.73 -7.80
C LEU A 134 -12.82 -5.54 -7.68
N LYS A 135 -13.85 -5.14 -8.40
CA LYS A 135 -15.18 -5.77 -8.35
C LYS A 135 -15.15 -7.22 -8.83
N HIS A 136 -14.43 -7.50 -9.91
CA HIS A 136 -14.49 -8.80 -10.57
C HIS A 136 -13.40 -9.78 -10.14
N ASN A 137 -12.21 -9.27 -9.80
CA ASN A 137 -11.06 -10.10 -9.53
C ASN A 137 -10.77 -10.27 -8.04
N PHE A 138 -11.35 -9.41 -7.16
CA PHE A 138 -11.06 -9.42 -5.72
C PHE A 138 -12.33 -9.53 -4.84
N PRO A 139 -13.23 -10.49 -5.11
CA PRO A 139 -14.43 -10.68 -4.29
C PRO A 139 -14.07 -11.00 -2.84
N GLY A 140 -14.79 -10.40 -1.88
CA GLY A 140 -14.57 -10.58 -0.44
C GLY A 140 -13.39 -9.81 0.14
N SER A 141 -12.62 -9.11 -0.68
CA SER A 141 -11.45 -8.34 -0.22
C SER A 141 -11.83 -6.93 0.23
N THR A 142 -10.94 -6.31 0.98
CA THR A 142 -11.00 -4.88 1.34
C THR A 142 -9.93 -4.11 0.57
N ALA A 143 -10.34 -3.11 -0.21
CA ALA A 143 -9.41 -2.24 -0.93
C ALA A 143 -9.33 -0.86 -0.29
N TRP A 144 -8.11 -0.33 -0.21
CA TRP A 144 -7.81 1.03 0.18
C TRP A 144 -7.16 1.75 -1.00
N LEU A 145 -7.71 2.89 -1.36
CA LEU A 145 -7.20 3.72 -2.46
C LEU A 145 -6.89 5.11 -1.93
N ILE A 146 -5.63 5.52 -2.08
CA ILE A 146 -5.18 6.89 -1.80
C ILE A 146 -5.02 7.65 -3.11
N THR A 147 -5.50 8.89 -3.15
CA THR A 147 -5.33 9.75 -4.33
C THR A 147 -5.52 11.22 -4.00
N SER A 148 -4.83 12.09 -4.74
CA SER A 148 -5.13 13.53 -4.79
C SER A 148 -6.13 13.89 -5.90
N ASN A 149 -6.36 12.99 -6.87
CA ASN A 149 -7.29 13.21 -7.96
C ASN A 149 -8.72 12.86 -7.53
N LYS A 150 -9.41 13.84 -6.93
CA LYS A 150 -10.78 13.68 -6.44
C LYS A 150 -11.81 13.60 -7.56
N GLU A 151 -11.53 14.21 -8.71
CA GLU A 151 -12.47 14.28 -9.84
C GLU A 151 -12.63 12.92 -10.52
N SER A 152 -11.55 12.18 -10.70
CA SER A 152 -11.58 10.87 -11.34
C SER A 152 -12.17 9.77 -10.45
N LEU A 153 -12.34 10.00 -9.15
CA LEU A 153 -12.95 9.04 -8.22
C LEU A 153 -14.36 8.59 -8.62
N LYS A 154 -15.14 9.43 -9.30
CA LYS A 154 -16.47 9.06 -9.82
C LYS A 154 -16.41 7.89 -10.80
N HIS A 155 -15.28 7.72 -11.49
CA HIS A 155 -15.08 6.66 -12.47
C HIS A 155 -14.74 5.30 -11.87
N VAL A 156 -14.37 5.22 -10.58
CA VAL A 156 -14.16 3.92 -9.87
C VAL A 156 -15.46 3.10 -9.85
N GLY A 157 -16.62 3.76 -9.86
CA GLY A 157 -17.92 3.07 -9.93
C GLY A 157 -18.26 2.22 -8.71
N LEU A 158 -17.54 2.39 -7.59
CA LEU A 158 -17.76 1.74 -6.32
C LEU A 158 -18.08 2.79 -5.24
N LYS A 159 -18.96 2.44 -4.30
CA LYS A 159 -19.29 3.32 -3.17
C LYS A 159 -18.31 3.06 -2.01
N PRO A 160 -17.51 4.04 -1.58
CA PRO A 160 -16.62 3.85 -0.45
C PRO A 160 -17.40 3.71 0.86
N LYS A 161 -16.92 2.85 1.75
CA LYS A 161 -17.43 2.68 3.12
C LYS A 161 -16.89 3.75 4.07
N VAL A 162 -15.64 4.16 3.85
CA VAL A 162 -14.93 5.13 4.67
C VAL A 162 -14.15 6.07 3.77
N LYS A 163 -14.04 7.32 4.20
CA LYS A 163 -13.24 8.36 3.54
C LYS A 163 -12.51 9.17 4.60
N TYR A 164 -11.19 9.27 4.44
CA TYR A 164 -10.34 10.16 5.24
C TYR A 164 -9.69 11.21 4.33
N THR A 165 -9.51 12.41 4.84
CA THR A 165 -8.66 13.42 4.22
C THR A 165 -7.26 13.33 4.84
N LEU A 166 -6.26 13.25 4.00
CA LEU A 166 -4.84 13.15 4.38
C LEU A 166 -4.04 14.21 3.62
N PHE A 167 -2.84 14.50 4.11
CA PHE A 167 -1.91 15.40 3.45
C PHE A 167 -0.60 14.68 3.16
N ASN A 168 -0.16 14.70 1.91
CA ASN A 168 1.16 14.25 1.50
C ASN A 168 2.01 15.50 1.20
N GLY A 169 2.71 16.02 2.21
CA GLY A 169 3.27 17.34 2.18
C GLY A 169 2.17 18.41 2.07
N ALA A 170 2.24 19.24 1.03
CA ALA A 170 1.21 20.24 0.72
C ALA A 170 0.02 19.68 -0.10
N LEU A 171 0.11 18.45 -0.57
CA LEU A 171 -0.88 17.85 -1.43
C LEU A 171 -2.01 17.21 -0.62
N GLU A 172 -3.22 17.74 -0.74
CA GLU A 172 -4.40 17.14 -0.12
C GLU A 172 -4.82 15.88 -0.87
N CYS A 173 -4.86 14.76 -0.16
CA CYS A 173 -5.26 13.45 -0.66
C CYS A 173 -6.52 12.97 0.05
N VAL A 174 -7.19 12.00 -0.55
CA VAL A 174 -8.25 11.23 0.10
C VAL A 174 -7.85 9.76 0.13
N LEU A 175 -8.11 9.12 1.27
CA LEU A 175 -7.98 7.67 1.46
C LEU A 175 -9.37 7.08 1.57
N LEU A 176 -9.69 6.15 0.67
CA LEU A 176 -11.01 5.56 0.53
C LEU A 176 -10.96 4.07 0.80
N LYS A 177 -11.89 3.56 1.61
CA LYS A 177 -12.08 2.13 1.85
C LYS A 177 -13.23 1.60 1.01
N TYR A 178 -12.99 0.54 0.27
CA TYR A 178 -14.00 -0.23 -0.46
C TYR A 178 -14.03 -1.66 0.06
N GLU A 179 -15.23 -2.22 0.23
CA GLU A 179 -15.45 -3.61 0.58
C GLU A 179 -16.06 -4.34 -0.61
N MET A 180 -15.35 -5.33 -1.12
CA MET A 180 -15.82 -6.14 -2.24
C MET A 180 -16.72 -7.25 -1.69
N TYR A 181 -17.93 -7.34 -2.23
CA TYR A 181 -18.89 -8.39 -1.83
C TYR A 181 -18.58 -9.70 -2.55
N GLN A 182 -18.84 -10.81 -1.87
CA GLN A 182 -18.93 -12.11 -2.52
C GLN A 182 -20.34 -12.24 -3.10
N GLY A 183 -20.47 -12.34 -4.43
CA GLY A 183 -21.74 -12.52 -5.13
C GLY A 183 -22.43 -11.22 -5.57
N THR A 184 -23.56 -11.36 -6.27
CA THR A 184 -24.37 -10.26 -6.81
C THR A 184 -25.34 -9.76 -5.74
N LYS A 185 -25.31 -8.47 -5.40
CA LYS A 185 -26.39 -7.80 -4.65
C LYS A 185 -27.63 -7.59 -5.58
N LYS A 186 -28.18 -8.62 -6.14
CA LYS A 186 -29.59 -8.58 -6.54
C LYS A 186 -30.39 -8.88 -5.27
N GLN A 187 -30.80 -7.88 -4.55
CA GLN A 187 -31.99 -8.02 -3.69
C GLN A 187 -33.16 -8.26 -4.65
N ASP A 188 -33.75 -9.44 -4.56
CA ASP A 188 -35.09 -9.65 -5.07
C ASP A 188 -35.99 -8.60 -4.39
N LYS A 189 -36.43 -7.61 -5.17
CA LYS A 189 -37.55 -6.78 -4.78
C LYS A 189 -38.78 -7.69 -4.92
N ALA A 190 -39.18 -8.27 -3.81
CA ALA A 190 -40.54 -8.79 -3.65
C ALA A 190 -41.52 -7.61 -3.58
#